data_38c1b2b82105b9a7d0bf9ffc264fbebd
#
_entry.id   38c1b2b82105b9a7d0bf9ffc264fbebd
#
_cell.length_a   1.000
_cell.length_b   1.000
_cell.length_c   1.000
_cell.angle_alpha   90.00
_cell.angle_beta   90.00
_cell.angle_gamma   90.00
#
_symmetry.space_group_name_H-M   'P 1'
#
loop_
_entity.id
_entity.type
_entity.pdbx_description
1 polymer ?
#
loop_
_entity_poly.entity_id
_entity_poly.type
_entity_poly.pdbx_seq_one_letter_code
_entity_poly.pdbx_strand_id
1 'polypeptide(L)'
;MTTTATSTIALNNGVAMPAIGLGTYPLDDREVAQTVLRATGVGYRLIDTAAKYGNETGVGDGVRACGIPREDLFVTTKLDGGNQGRDRAIPGLDASLRRLRGLHRPAAHPLAAALAGPVR
;
A
#
# COMPACT_ATOMS: atom_id res chain seq x y z
N MET A 1 -9.83 17.32 15.43
CA MET A 1 -9.49 16.30 15.99
C MET A 1 -8.11 15.98 15.97
N THR A 2 -7.76 15.40 16.79
CA THR A 2 -6.51 15.14 16.91
C THR A 2 -6.00 14.08 16.16
N THR A 3 -5.05 14.26 15.53
CA THR A 3 -4.39 13.20 14.92
C THR A 3 -3.76 12.39 15.85
N THR A 4 -3.97 11.20 15.76
CA THR A 4 -3.31 10.30 16.55
C THR A 4 -1.96 10.08 16.09
N ALA A 5 -1.07 10.32 16.89
CA ALA A 5 0.29 9.98 16.60
C ALA A 5 0.39 8.50 16.61
N THR A 6 0.61 7.94 15.51
CA THR A 6 0.78 6.52 15.40
C THR A 6 2.23 6.20 15.59
N SER A 7 2.53 5.20 16.38
CA SER A 7 3.90 4.71 16.52
C SER A 7 4.41 4.25 15.17
N THR A 8 5.66 4.52 14.93
CA THR A 8 6.29 4.09 13.68
C THR A 8 7.52 3.25 13.97
N ILE A 9 7.91 2.48 12.97
CA ILE A 9 9.11 1.66 13.01
C ILE A 9 10.01 2.14 11.88
N ALA A 10 11.26 2.39 12.18
CA ALA A 10 12.20 2.81 11.16
C ALA A 10 12.65 1.60 10.37
N LEU A 11 12.53 1.69 9.06
CA LEU A 11 13.03 0.65 8.18
C LEU A 11 14.52 0.88 7.93
N ASN A 12 15.18 -0.11 7.36
CA ASN A 12 16.62 -0.04 7.16
C ASN A 12 17.06 1.04 6.19
N ASN A 13 16.13 1.60 5.42
CA ASN A 13 16.43 2.72 4.53
C ASN A 13 16.05 4.07 5.15
N GLY A 14 15.70 4.09 6.42
CA GLY A 14 15.34 5.33 7.10
C GLY A 14 13.89 5.76 6.98
N VAL A 15 13.09 5.03 6.22
CA VAL A 15 11.68 5.37 6.08
C VAL A 15 10.93 4.90 7.32
N ALA A 16 10.04 5.73 7.84
CA ALA A 16 9.22 5.37 8.98
C ALA A 16 7.94 4.69 8.51
N MET A 17 7.68 3.52 9.01
CA MET A 17 6.47 2.78 8.69
C MET A 17 5.56 2.75 9.90
N PRO A 18 4.27 3.07 9.76
CA PRO A 18 3.34 2.95 10.89
C PRO A 18 3.33 1.51 11.44
N ALA A 19 3.25 1.40 12.73
CA ALA A 19 3.30 0.10 13.39
C ALA A 19 1.99 -0.67 13.26
N ILE A 20 0.90 0.02 12.96
CA ILE A 20 -0.42 -0.59 12.80
C ILE A 20 -0.95 -0.19 11.45
N GLY A 21 -1.56 -1.12 10.76
CA GLY A 21 -2.11 -0.85 9.44
C GLY A 21 -3.41 -1.59 9.20
N LEU A 22 -4.04 -1.24 8.09
CA LEU A 22 -5.26 -1.87 7.64
C LEU A 22 -4.93 -2.98 6.65
N GLY A 23 -5.35 -4.19 6.94
CA GLY A 23 -5.31 -5.27 5.97
C GLY A 23 -6.54 -5.23 5.08
N THR A 24 -6.40 -5.60 3.83
CA THR A 24 -7.48 -5.45 2.85
C THR A 24 -8.01 -6.77 2.30
N TYR A 25 -7.47 -7.90 2.70
CA TYR A 25 -7.99 -9.17 2.26
C TYR A 25 -9.19 -9.56 3.14
N PRO A 26 -10.28 -10.05 2.58
CA PRO A 26 -10.58 -10.33 1.19
C PRO A 26 -11.58 -9.36 0.56
N LEU A 27 -11.45 -8.10 0.81
CA LEU A 27 -12.40 -7.11 0.31
C LEU A 27 -12.28 -6.95 -1.20
N ASP A 28 -13.40 -6.68 -1.87
CA ASP A 28 -13.37 -6.38 -3.30
C ASP A 28 -13.02 -4.89 -3.51
N ASP A 29 -12.88 -4.48 -4.76
CA ASP A 29 -12.48 -3.11 -5.08
C ASP A 29 -13.39 -2.06 -4.48
N ARG A 30 -14.69 -2.31 -4.51
CA ARG A 30 -15.64 -1.33 -4.01
C ARG A 30 -15.61 -1.25 -2.50
N GLU A 31 -15.58 -2.40 -1.86
CA GLU A 31 -15.54 -2.47 -0.40
C GLU A 31 -14.25 -1.87 0.13
N VAL A 32 -13.13 -2.18 -0.51
CA VAL A 32 -11.85 -1.73 -0.01
C VAL A 32 -11.71 -0.23 -0.14
N ALA A 33 -12.22 0.37 -1.20
CA ALA A 33 -12.16 1.81 -1.35
C ALA A 33 -12.86 2.51 -0.19
N GLN A 34 -14.03 2.03 0.18
CA GLN A 34 -14.76 2.60 1.30
C GLN A 34 -14.08 2.33 2.64
N THR A 35 -13.52 1.15 2.79
CA THR A 35 -12.81 0.80 4.02
C THR A 35 -11.58 1.69 4.21
N VAL A 36 -10.86 1.98 3.13
CA VAL A 36 -9.72 2.89 3.20
C VAL A 36 -10.17 4.28 3.66
N LEU A 37 -11.30 4.76 3.13
CA LEU A 37 -11.80 6.06 3.54
C LEU A 37 -12.12 6.09 5.04
N ARG A 38 -12.76 5.05 5.53
CA ARG A 38 -13.09 5.00 6.95
C ARG A 38 -11.85 4.87 7.82
N ALA A 39 -10.95 4.01 7.42
CA ALA A 39 -9.75 3.76 8.21
C ALA A 39 -8.88 5.01 8.31
N THR A 40 -8.68 5.70 7.20
CA THR A 40 -7.90 6.93 7.23
C THR A 40 -8.59 8.01 8.04
N GLY A 41 -9.92 8.00 8.04
CA GLY A 41 -10.69 8.95 8.83
C GLY A 41 -10.52 8.76 10.34
N VAL A 42 -10.17 7.56 10.78
CA VAL A 42 -9.93 7.30 12.20
C VAL A 42 -8.45 7.19 12.55
N GLY A 43 -7.57 7.51 11.62
CA GLY A 43 -6.16 7.63 11.94
C GLY A 43 -5.22 6.61 11.35
N TYR A 44 -5.72 5.62 10.62
CA TYR A 44 -4.82 4.65 9.98
C TYR A 44 -4.02 5.33 8.88
N ARG A 45 -2.75 4.98 8.79
CA ARG A 45 -1.86 5.54 7.78
C ARG A 45 -1.09 4.48 7.00
N LEU A 46 -1.29 3.21 7.32
CA LEU A 46 -0.70 2.10 6.59
C LEU A 46 -1.80 1.23 6.01
N ILE A 47 -1.75 1.01 4.71
CA ILE A 47 -2.71 0.17 4.00
C ILE A 47 -1.93 -0.97 3.37
N ASP A 48 -2.28 -2.19 3.70
CA ASP A 48 -1.61 -3.38 3.18
C ASP A 48 -2.49 -4.12 2.19
N THR A 49 -1.97 -4.36 1.01
CA THR A 49 -2.68 -5.12 0.00
C THR A 49 -1.71 -6.11 -0.68
N ALA A 50 -2.13 -6.72 -1.74
CA ALA A 50 -1.32 -7.65 -2.52
C ALA A 50 -1.93 -7.82 -3.90
N ALA A 51 -1.08 -8.12 -4.87
CA ALA A 51 -1.56 -8.40 -6.23
C ALA A 51 -2.59 -9.53 -6.22
N LYS A 52 -2.37 -10.53 -5.38
CA LYS A 52 -3.23 -11.69 -5.30
C LYS A 52 -4.61 -11.39 -4.77
N TYR A 53 -4.77 -10.32 -4.01
CA TYR A 53 -6.08 -10.00 -3.41
C TYR A 53 -7.07 -9.51 -4.46
N GLY A 54 -6.61 -9.06 -5.61
CA GLY A 54 -7.50 -8.58 -6.67
C GLY A 54 -8.15 -7.24 -6.36
N ASN A 55 -7.63 -6.48 -5.42
CA ASN A 55 -8.26 -5.23 -5.00
C ASN A 55 -7.33 -4.02 -5.02
N GLU A 56 -6.19 -4.13 -5.68
CA GLU A 56 -5.24 -3.00 -5.73
C GLU A 56 -5.84 -1.76 -6.37
N THR A 57 -6.70 -1.94 -7.37
CA THR A 57 -7.38 -0.80 -7.99
C THR A 57 -8.28 -0.08 -6.98
N GLY A 58 -9.02 -0.83 -6.19
CA GLY A 58 -9.88 -0.24 -5.17
C GLY A 58 -9.08 0.43 -4.07
N VAL A 59 -7.94 -0.14 -3.68
CA VAL A 59 -7.05 0.51 -2.73
C VAL A 59 -6.58 1.85 -3.28
N GLY A 60 -6.17 1.88 -4.54
CA GLY A 60 -5.75 3.13 -5.18
C GLY A 60 -6.86 4.17 -5.20
N ASP A 61 -8.08 3.73 -5.49
CA ASP A 61 -9.23 4.65 -5.49
C ASP A 61 -9.44 5.25 -4.10
N GLY A 62 -9.40 4.44 -3.06
CA GLY A 62 -9.56 4.92 -1.70
C GLY A 62 -8.45 5.88 -1.28
N VAL A 63 -7.22 5.55 -1.65
CA VAL A 63 -6.08 6.40 -1.32
C VAL A 63 -6.22 7.77 -1.96
N ARG A 64 -6.66 7.83 -3.22
CA ARG A 64 -6.83 9.12 -3.87
C ARG A 64 -8.00 9.91 -3.32
N ALA A 65 -9.02 9.23 -2.85
CA ALA A 65 -10.23 9.89 -2.39
C ALA A 65 -10.18 10.32 -0.92
N CYS A 66 -9.25 9.79 -0.14
CA CYS A 66 -9.29 9.99 1.30
C CYS A 66 -8.85 11.37 1.76
N GLY A 67 -8.25 12.17 0.89
CA GLY A 67 -7.85 13.53 1.25
C GLY A 67 -6.55 13.63 2.05
N ILE A 68 -5.94 12.52 2.40
CA ILE A 68 -4.65 12.53 3.10
C ILE A 68 -3.54 12.67 2.06
N PRO A 69 -2.57 13.55 2.25
CA PRO A 69 -1.47 13.64 1.30
C PRO A 69 -0.80 12.29 1.12
N ARG A 70 -0.46 11.98 -0.12
CA ARG A 70 0.10 10.66 -0.43
C ARG A 70 1.35 10.35 0.39
N GLU A 71 2.17 11.34 0.63
CA GLU A 71 3.40 11.15 1.39
C GLU A 71 3.14 10.82 2.86
N ASP A 72 1.92 11.05 3.34
CA ASP A 72 1.56 10.71 4.70
C ASP A 72 0.93 9.32 4.81
N LEU A 73 0.79 8.62 3.70
CA LEU A 73 0.26 7.26 3.69
C LEU A 73 1.36 6.28 3.30
N PHE A 74 1.34 5.13 3.92
CA PHE A 74 2.26 4.06 3.60
C PHE A 74 1.43 2.91 3.02
N VAL A 75 1.69 2.55 1.78
CA VAL A 75 0.94 1.49 1.10
C VAL A 75 1.90 0.36 0.80
N THR A 76 1.55 -0.84 1.25
CA THR A 76 2.34 -2.02 0.94
C THR A 76 1.58 -2.93 0.00
N THR A 77 2.29 -3.57 -0.88
CA THR A 77 1.72 -4.63 -1.70
C THR A 77 2.73 -5.77 -1.81
N LYS A 78 2.30 -6.87 -2.37
CA LYS A 78 3.12 -8.07 -2.47
C LYS A 78 3.03 -8.61 -3.88
N LEU A 79 4.14 -9.12 -4.37
CA LEU A 79 4.15 -9.80 -5.66
C LEU A 79 3.35 -11.08 -5.57
N ASP A 80 2.63 -11.37 -6.64
CA ASP A 80 1.99 -12.67 -6.76
C ASP A 80 3.07 -13.74 -6.89
N GLY A 81 2.77 -14.92 -6.44
CA GLY A 81 3.73 -16.03 -6.50
C GLY A 81 4.25 -16.32 -7.90
N GLY A 82 3.41 -16.10 -8.90
CA GLY A 82 3.84 -16.32 -10.29
C GLY A 82 4.78 -15.25 -10.82
N ASN A 83 4.95 -14.15 -10.09
CA ASN A 83 5.76 -13.03 -10.53
C ASN A 83 7.04 -12.87 -9.72
N GLN A 84 7.40 -13.89 -8.99
CA GLN A 84 8.64 -13.83 -8.24
C GLN A 84 9.81 -14.23 -9.13
N GLY A 85 10.98 -13.77 -8.77
CA GLY A 85 12.17 -14.00 -9.58
C GLY A 85 12.56 -12.76 -10.34
N ARG A 86 13.83 -12.70 -10.74
CA ARG A 86 14.41 -11.50 -11.32
C ARG A 86 13.64 -10.97 -12.52
N ASP A 87 13.29 -11.85 -13.46
CA ASP A 87 12.69 -11.40 -14.72
C ASP A 87 11.22 -11.10 -14.62
N ARG A 88 10.56 -11.53 -13.56
CA ARG A 88 9.12 -11.35 -13.39
C ARG A 88 8.76 -10.31 -12.37
N ALA A 89 9.66 -10.05 -11.44
CA ALA A 89 9.38 -9.13 -10.35
C ALA A 89 9.12 -7.71 -10.82
N ILE A 90 9.93 -7.22 -11.75
CA ILE A 90 9.78 -5.85 -12.22
C ILE A 90 8.49 -5.65 -13.00
N PRO A 91 8.15 -6.50 -13.98
CA PRO A 91 6.84 -6.36 -14.63
C PRO A 91 5.68 -6.53 -13.64
N GLY A 92 5.83 -7.41 -12.65
CA GLY A 92 4.81 -7.59 -11.64
C GLY A 92 4.62 -6.34 -10.79
N LEU A 93 5.70 -5.71 -10.41
CA LEU A 93 5.64 -4.44 -9.67
C LEU A 93 4.99 -3.37 -10.51
N ASP A 94 5.37 -3.25 -11.78
CA ASP A 94 4.76 -2.26 -12.68
C ASP A 94 3.26 -2.49 -12.80
N ALA A 95 2.82 -3.72 -12.89
CA ALA A 95 1.39 -4.02 -12.98
C ALA A 95 0.66 -3.60 -11.71
N SER A 96 1.25 -3.86 -10.54
CA SER A 96 0.67 -3.42 -9.27
C SER A 96 0.60 -1.89 -9.20
N LEU A 97 1.64 -1.22 -9.62
CA LEU A 97 1.65 0.25 -9.59
C LEU A 97 0.60 0.82 -10.51
N ARG A 98 0.38 0.21 -11.66
CA ARG A 98 -0.69 0.66 -12.55
C ARG A 98 -2.06 0.45 -11.95
N ARG A 99 -2.29 -0.66 -11.27
CA ARG A 99 -3.57 -0.89 -10.62
C ARG A 99 -3.79 0.09 -9.47
N LEU A 100 -2.75 0.37 -8.72
CA LEU A 100 -2.80 1.38 -7.68
C LEU A 100 -2.80 2.80 -8.27
N ARG A 101 -2.61 2.90 -9.57
CA ARG A 101 -2.82 4.11 -10.37
C ARG A 101 -2.19 5.34 -9.78
N GLY A 102 -1.08 5.70 -10.26
CA GLY A 102 -0.43 6.93 -9.84
C GLY A 102 0.24 6.88 -8.49
N LEU A 103 0.23 5.76 -7.82
CA LEU A 103 0.99 5.66 -6.58
C LEU A 103 2.47 5.44 -6.82
N HIS A 104 2.88 5.09 -8.02
CA HIS A 104 4.31 4.92 -8.26
C HIS A 104 5.00 6.26 -8.31
N ARG A 105 6.19 6.29 -7.80
CA ARG A 105 6.97 7.48 -7.68
C ARG A 105 8.41 7.10 -7.84
N PRO A 106 9.28 8.07 -7.99
CA PRO A 106 10.71 7.78 -7.93
C PRO A 106 11.06 7.11 -6.61
N ALA A 107 12.25 6.65 -6.58
CA ALA A 107 12.72 5.73 -5.57
C ALA A 107 12.42 6.03 -4.13
N ALA A 108 12.21 7.25 -3.75
CA ALA A 108 11.96 7.56 -2.37
C ALA A 108 10.55 7.26 -1.90
N HIS A 109 9.68 6.82 -2.78
CA HIS A 109 8.29 6.61 -2.41
C HIS A 109 8.14 5.40 -1.49
N PRO A 110 7.37 5.50 -0.41
CA PRO A 110 7.24 4.38 0.52
C PRO A 110 6.78 3.07 -0.11
N LEU A 111 5.96 3.14 -1.15
CA LEU A 111 5.51 1.92 -1.80
C LEU A 111 6.67 1.09 -2.31
N ALA A 112 7.68 1.75 -2.87
CA ALA A 112 8.81 1.02 -3.38
C ALA A 112 9.59 0.31 -2.28
N ALA A 113 9.63 0.89 -1.10
CA ALA A 113 10.35 0.31 0.00
C ALA A 113 9.58 -0.84 0.65
N ALA A 114 8.31 -0.89 0.44
CA ALA A 114 7.48 -1.87 1.11
C ALA A 114 7.12 -3.05 0.25
N LEU A 115 7.81 -3.26 -0.82
CA LEU A 115 7.54 -4.40 -1.65
C LEU A 115 7.94 -5.63 -0.88
N ALA A 116 6.96 -6.32 -0.36
CA ALA A 116 7.24 -7.41 0.48
C ALA A 116 7.01 -8.67 -0.20
N GLY A 117 7.28 -9.49 -0.18
CA GLY A 117 7.07 -10.74 -0.72
C GLY A 117 8.18 -11.54 -0.23
N PRO A 118 7.99 -12.62 0.23
CA PRO A 118 9.03 -13.46 0.62
C PRO A 118 9.72 -13.84 -0.60
N VAL A 119 10.72 -13.23 -0.84
CA VAL A 119 11.46 -13.58 -1.95
C VAL A 119 12.41 -14.58 -1.50
N ARG A 120 12.32 -15.65 -1.96
CA ARG A 120 13.21 -16.61 -1.48
C ARG A 120 13.93 -17.21 -2.56
#